data_647b5b5d6570f5dbf0e5fc3bcb105541
#
_entry.id   647b5b5d6570f5dbf0e5fc3bcb105541
#
_cell.length_a   1.000
_cell.length_b   1.000
_cell.length_c   1.000
_cell.angle_alpha   90.00
_cell.angle_beta   90.00
_cell.angle_gamma   90.00
#
_symmetry.space_group_name_H-M   'P 1'
#
loop_
_entity.id
_entity.type
_entity.pdbx_description
1 polymer ?
#
loop_
_entity_poly.entity_id
_entity_poly.type
_entity_poly.pdbx_seq_one_letter_code
_entity_poly.pdbx_strand_id
1 'polypeptide(L)'
;MKIARIELFPLSIPLKTPFITSLGAVAAAENVIVRITADDDTVGWGECNPFWSINGETQETCMVVGKHLARALIGHDALDIAGGHALMDRMIFGNNSIKSAFDIALHDIGAEIA
;
A
#
# COMPACT_ATOMS: atom_id res chain seq x y z
N MET A 1 13.15 12.45 -10.50
CA MET A 1 12.53 11.14 -10.82
C MET A 1 11.09 11.17 -10.38
N LYS A 2 10.17 11.01 -11.30
CA LYS A 2 8.73 11.13 -11.03
C LYS A 2 8.07 9.78 -11.03
N ILE A 3 7.02 9.63 -10.22
CA ILE A 3 6.18 8.43 -10.22
C ILE A 3 5.38 8.43 -11.53
N ALA A 4 5.60 7.39 -12.35
CA ALA A 4 4.94 7.25 -13.66
C ALA A 4 3.71 6.34 -13.58
N ARG A 5 3.76 5.28 -12.77
CA ARG A 5 2.69 4.28 -12.70
C ARG A 5 2.63 3.65 -11.32
N ILE A 6 1.42 3.42 -10.85
CA ILE A 6 1.17 2.70 -9.59
C ILE A 6 0.13 1.62 -9.88
N GLU A 7 0.44 0.40 -9.46
CA GLU A 7 -0.44 -0.76 -9.61
C GLU A 7 -0.70 -1.39 -8.26
N LEU A 8 -1.92 -1.87 -8.08
CA LEU A 8 -2.39 -2.48 -6.83
C LEU A 8 -2.85 -3.89 -7.14
N PHE A 9 -2.42 -4.85 -6.33
CA PHE A 9 -2.77 -6.25 -6.51
C PHE A 9 -3.32 -6.83 -5.21
N PRO A 10 -4.54 -7.40 -5.22
CA PRO A 10 -5.01 -8.16 -4.08
C PRO A 10 -4.31 -9.52 -4.04
N LEU A 11 -3.91 -9.96 -2.85
CA LEU A 11 -3.24 -11.23 -2.65
C LEU A 11 -3.85 -11.93 -1.44
N SER A 12 -4.43 -13.11 -1.67
CA SER A 12 -5.00 -13.93 -0.60
C SER A 12 -4.07 -15.12 -0.36
N ILE A 13 -3.58 -15.26 0.86
CA ILE A 13 -2.65 -16.32 1.24
C ILE A 13 -3.35 -17.25 2.23
N PRO A 14 -3.65 -18.52 1.86
CA PRO A 14 -4.23 -19.46 2.79
C PRO A 14 -3.31 -19.72 3.98
N LEU A 15 -3.88 -19.77 5.19
CA LEU A 15 -3.14 -20.06 6.40
C LEU A 15 -3.18 -21.56 6.67
N LYS A 16 -2.04 -22.15 7.06
CA LYS A 16 -1.99 -23.58 7.45
C LYS A 16 -2.83 -23.84 8.70
N THR A 17 -2.76 -22.91 9.65
CA THR A 17 -3.57 -22.94 10.85
C THR A 17 -4.42 -21.68 10.86
N PRO A 18 -5.76 -21.78 10.92
CA PRO A 18 -6.59 -20.58 10.96
C PRO A 18 -6.24 -19.71 12.15
N PHE A 19 -6.19 -18.40 11.91
CA PHE A 19 -6.02 -17.43 12.97
C PHE A 19 -7.36 -17.19 13.63
N ILE A 20 -7.47 -17.46 14.94
CA ILE A 20 -8.72 -17.36 15.68
C ILE A 20 -8.74 -16.03 16.43
N THR A 21 -9.80 -15.24 16.22
CA THR A 21 -10.05 -13.99 16.92
C THR A 21 -11.34 -14.10 17.71
N SER A 22 -11.64 -13.09 18.55
CA SER A 22 -12.92 -13.01 19.23
C SER A 22 -14.12 -12.90 18.28
N LEU A 23 -13.88 -12.60 17.01
CA LEU A 23 -14.90 -12.42 15.98
C LEU A 23 -15.02 -13.61 15.03
N GLY A 24 -14.18 -14.64 15.19
CA GLY A 24 -14.20 -15.85 14.38
C GLY A 24 -12.82 -16.27 13.90
N ALA A 25 -12.80 -17.31 13.06
CA ALA A 25 -11.59 -17.84 12.49
C ALA A 25 -11.26 -17.12 11.17
N VAL A 26 -9.96 -16.81 10.98
CA VAL A 26 -9.44 -16.25 9.73
C VAL A 26 -8.64 -17.34 9.03
N ALA A 27 -9.09 -17.77 7.87
CA ALA A 27 -8.49 -18.89 7.13
C ALA A 27 -7.46 -18.44 6.08
N ALA A 28 -7.39 -17.14 5.79
CA ALA A 28 -6.46 -16.59 4.79
C ALA A 28 -6.00 -15.20 5.20
N ALA A 29 -4.78 -14.85 4.81
CA ALA A 29 -4.31 -13.46 4.88
C ALA A 29 -4.75 -12.75 3.60
N GLU A 30 -5.50 -11.67 3.74
CA GLU A 30 -6.02 -10.87 2.63
C GLU A 30 -5.19 -9.59 2.51
N ASN A 31 -4.14 -9.64 1.69
CA ASN A 31 -3.16 -8.57 1.58
C ASN A 31 -3.39 -7.73 0.33
N VAL A 32 -2.74 -6.55 0.29
CA VAL A 32 -2.65 -5.72 -0.92
C VAL A 32 -1.18 -5.43 -1.18
N ILE A 33 -0.77 -5.65 -2.43
CA ILE A 33 0.57 -5.34 -2.91
C ILE A 33 0.48 -4.05 -3.73
N VAL A 34 1.44 -3.15 -3.51
CA VAL A 34 1.60 -1.91 -4.27
C VAL A 34 2.89 -1.98 -5.06
N ARG A 35 2.82 -1.70 -6.36
CA ARG A 35 4.00 -1.55 -7.20
C ARG A 35 4.03 -0.13 -7.74
N ILE A 36 5.09 0.61 -7.41
CA ILE A 36 5.33 1.96 -7.90
C ILE A 36 6.45 1.92 -8.92
N THR A 37 6.20 2.45 -10.11
CA THR A 37 7.20 2.55 -11.17
C THR A 37 7.52 4.02 -11.41
N ALA A 38 8.79 4.37 -11.31
CA ALA A 38 9.28 5.71 -11.63
C ALA A 38 9.48 5.89 -13.14
N ASP A 39 9.68 7.12 -13.57
CA ASP A 39 9.81 7.44 -14.99
C ASP A 39 11.13 6.94 -15.63
N ASP A 40 12.08 6.50 -14.82
CA ASP A 40 13.31 5.82 -15.28
C ASP A 40 13.20 4.29 -15.21
N ASP A 41 11.98 3.76 -15.05
CA ASP A 41 11.66 2.34 -14.93
C ASP A 41 12.11 1.67 -13.62
N THR A 42 12.61 2.42 -12.64
CA THR A 42 12.86 1.88 -11.30
C THR A 42 11.55 1.49 -10.63
N VAL A 43 11.50 0.30 -10.05
CA VAL A 43 10.29 -0.25 -9.42
C VAL A 43 10.52 -0.43 -7.93
N GLY A 44 9.53 -0.02 -7.15
CA GLY A 44 9.47 -0.28 -5.72
C GLY A 44 8.21 -1.05 -5.37
N TRP A 45 8.32 -1.97 -4.42
CA TRP A 45 7.23 -2.83 -3.97
C TRP A 45 6.92 -2.57 -2.51
N GLY A 46 5.64 -2.55 -2.18
CA GLY A 46 5.15 -2.51 -0.81
C GLY A 46 3.99 -3.47 -0.64
N GLU A 47 3.70 -3.80 0.61
CA GLU A 47 2.61 -4.71 0.93
C GLU A 47 1.99 -4.31 2.26
N CYS A 48 0.68 -4.49 2.40
CA CYS A 48 0.00 -4.38 3.67
C CYS A 48 -0.89 -5.57 3.92
N ASN A 49 -1.12 -5.86 5.20
CA ASN A 49 -2.03 -6.89 5.66
C ASN A 49 -3.11 -6.23 6.52
N PRO A 50 -4.18 -5.69 5.90
CA PRO A 50 -5.25 -5.04 6.65
C PRO A 50 -6.02 -6.07 7.47
N PHE A 51 -6.40 -5.68 8.68
CA PHE A 51 -7.18 -6.53 9.55
C PHE A 51 -8.29 -5.71 10.18
N TRP A 52 -9.51 -5.93 9.73
CA TRP A 52 -10.66 -5.08 10.01
C TRP A 52 -10.96 -4.90 11.50
N SER A 53 -10.70 -5.91 12.33
CA SER A 53 -10.96 -5.81 13.78
C SER A 53 -9.88 -5.03 14.53
N ILE A 54 -8.71 -4.78 13.90
CA ILE A 54 -7.60 -4.06 14.53
C ILE A 54 -7.52 -2.63 14.02
N ASN A 55 -7.51 -2.45 12.69
CA ASN A 55 -7.30 -1.13 12.09
C ASN A 55 -8.50 -0.62 11.29
N GLY A 56 -9.61 -1.37 11.25
CA GLY A 56 -10.82 -0.96 10.54
C GLY A 56 -10.71 -0.99 9.02
N GLU A 57 -9.64 -1.58 8.49
CA GLU A 57 -9.41 -1.70 7.05
C GLU A 57 -9.59 -3.14 6.59
N THR A 58 -9.97 -3.30 5.32
CA THR A 58 -10.08 -4.59 4.65
C THR A 58 -9.30 -4.55 3.36
N GLN A 59 -9.10 -5.72 2.72
CA GLN A 59 -8.49 -5.76 1.39
C GLN A 59 -9.28 -4.89 0.42
N GLU A 60 -10.61 -4.95 0.47
CA GLU A 60 -11.47 -4.17 -0.42
C GLU A 60 -11.34 -2.68 -0.19
N THR A 61 -11.36 -2.22 1.07
CA THR A 61 -11.18 -0.79 1.36
C THR A 61 -9.79 -0.32 0.96
N CYS A 62 -8.76 -1.14 1.17
CA CYS A 62 -7.40 -0.82 0.77
C CYS A 62 -7.26 -0.70 -0.75
N MET A 63 -7.94 -1.56 -1.51
CA MET A 63 -7.94 -1.46 -2.98
C MET A 63 -8.61 -0.17 -3.47
N VAL A 64 -9.75 0.19 -2.90
CA VAL A 64 -10.47 1.41 -3.28
C VAL A 64 -9.67 2.66 -2.90
N VAL A 65 -9.24 2.75 -1.65
CA VAL A 65 -8.46 3.89 -1.16
C VAL A 65 -7.13 3.99 -1.90
N GLY A 66 -6.48 2.84 -2.14
CA GLY A 66 -5.22 2.78 -2.86
C GLY A 66 -5.30 3.38 -4.26
N LYS A 67 -6.40 3.20 -4.97
CA LYS A 67 -6.60 3.82 -6.28
C LYS A 67 -6.64 5.35 -6.20
N HIS A 68 -7.28 5.89 -5.16
CA HIS A 68 -7.29 7.34 -4.93
C HIS A 68 -5.90 7.86 -4.57
N LEU A 69 -5.17 7.15 -3.71
CA LEU A 69 -3.80 7.52 -3.35
C LEU A 69 -2.89 7.48 -4.57
N ALA A 70 -3.04 6.47 -5.44
CA ALA A 70 -2.26 6.36 -6.66
C ALA A 70 -2.45 7.59 -7.56
N ARG A 71 -3.69 8.02 -7.75
CA ARG A 71 -3.97 9.22 -8.56
C ARG A 71 -3.30 10.47 -7.98
N ALA A 72 -3.29 10.59 -6.65
CA ALA A 72 -2.68 11.73 -5.99
C ALA A 72 -1.17 11.76 -6.14
N LEU A 73 -0.52 10.60 -6.26
CA LEU A 73 0.93 10.47 -6.27
C LEU A 73 1.55 10.49 -7.67
N ILE A 74 0.78 10.21 -8.73
CA ILE A 74 1.31 10.24 -10.10
C ILE A 74 1.91 11.61 -10.40
N GLY A 75 3.14 11.63 -10.91
CA GLY A 75 3.87 12.86 -11.22
C GLY A 75 4.65 13.44 -10.05
N HIS A 76 4.46 12.94 -8.83
CA HIS A 76 5.22 13.36 -7.67
C HIS A 76 6.65 12.79 -7.74
N ASP A 77 7.61 13.50 -7.15
CA ASP A 77 8.98 13.01 -7.05
C ASP A 77 9.03 11.77 -6.16
N ALA A 78 9.43 10.64 -6.75
CA ALA A 78 9.48 9.36 -6.04
C ALA A 78 10.45 9.37 -4.85
N LEU A 79 11.45 10.25 -4.85
CA LEU A 79 12.43 10.37 -3.78
C LEU A 79 11.99 11.31 -2.64
N ASP A 80 10.94 12.08 -2.86
CA ASP A 80 10.38 12.98 -1.83
C ASP A 80 9.30 12.24 -1.03
N ILE A 81 9.73 11.41 -0.10
CA ILE A 81 8.84 10.58 0.71
C ILE A 81 7.96 11.44 1.62
N ALA A 82 8.52 12.46 2.24
CA ALA A 82 7.75 13.35 3.12
C ALA A 82 6.63 14.06 2.35
N GLY A 83 6.90 14.55 1.15
CA GLY A 83 5.90 15.16 0.28
C GLY A 83 4.84 14.15 -0.16
N GLY A 84 5.23 12.90 -0.41
CA GLY A 84 4.31 11.82 -0.73
C GLY A 84 3.33 11.55 0.43
N HIS A 85 3.83 11.49 1.66
CA HIS A 85 2.99 11.36 2.85
C HIS A 85 2.00 12.52 2.99
N ALA A 86 2.45 13.75 2.77
CA ALA A 86 1.59 14.92 2.85
C ALA A 86 0.45 14.86 1.81
N LEU A 87 0.74 14.37 0.59
CA LEU A 87 -0.28 14.20 -0.44
C LEU A 87 -1.30 13.13 -0.05
N MET A 88 -0.85 12.01 0.48
CA MET A 88 -1.74 10.94 0.93
C MET A 88 -2.63 11.40 2.07
N ASP A 89 -2.08 12.11 3.04
CA ASP A 89 -2.83 12.57 4.20
C ASP A 89 -3.85 13.66 3.84
N ARG A 90 -3.59 14.46 2.81
CA ARG A 90 -4.58 15.40 2.28
C ARG A 90 -5.67 14.71 1.49
N MET A 91 -5.35 13.58 0.83
CA MET A 91 -6.33 12.84 0.04
C MET A 91 -7.38 12.18 0.93
N ILE A 92 -6.96 11.56 2.02
CA ILE A 92 -7.87 10.85 2.92
C ILE A 92 -7.28 10.78 4.33
N PHE A 93 -8.16 10.92 5.32
CA PHE A 93 -7.80 10.74 6.73
C PHE A 93 -7.65 9.26 7.05
N GLY A 94 -6.66 8.93 7.89
CA GLY A 94 -6.48 7.55 8.36
C GLY A 94 -6.06 6.60 7.24
N ASN A 95 -6.63 5.40 7.23
CA ASN A 95 -6.30 4.34 6.26
C ASN A 95 -4.82 4.01 6.25
N ASN A 96 -4.26 3.85 7.46
CA ASN A 96 -2.82 3.76 7.64
C ASN A 96 -2.23 2.46 7.08
N SER A 97 -3.03 1.39 6.98
CA SER A 97 -2.53 0.12 6.44
C SER A 97 -2.14 0.27 4.97
N ILE A 98 -3.05 0.76 4.12
CA ILE A 98 -2.72 0.95 2.70
C ILE A 98 -1.67 2.05 2.51
N LYS A 99 -1.70 3.12 3.32
CA LYS A 99 -0.66 4.16 3.27
C LYS A 99 0.71 3.58 3.60
N SER A 100 0.80 2.61 4.53
CA SER A 100 2.07 1.97 4.85
C SER A 100 2.62 1.16 3.68
N ALA A 101 1.78 0.53 2.88
CA ALA A 101 2.21 -0.18 1.68
C ALA A 101 2.84 0.79 0.66
N PHE A 102 2.25 1.96 0.47
CA PHE A 102 2.81 3.01 -0.38
C PHE A 102 4.14 3.51 0.18
N ASP A 103 4.23 3.73 1.49
CA ASP A 103 5.46 4.16 2.16
C ASP A 103 6.59 3.15 1.93
N ILE A 104 6.32 1.87 2.12
CA ILE A 104 7.30 0.81 1.88
C ILE A 104 7.77 0.82 0.42
N ALA A 105 6.85 0.96 -0.53
CA ALA A 105 7.18 1.01 -1.95
C ALA A 105 8.06 2.21 -2.29
N LEU A 106 7.80 3.38 -1.71
CA LEU A 106 8.62 4.58 -1.92
C LEU A 106 10.03 4.39 -1.34
N HIS A 107 10.13 3.81 -0.14
CA HIS A 107 11.44 3.50 0.46
C HIS A 107 12.20 2.46 -0.36
N ASP A 108 11.49 1.48 -0.93
CA ASP A 108 12.10 0.46 -1.80
C ASP A 108 12.69 1.09 -3.07
N ILE A 109 12.00 2.05 -3.69
CA ILE A 109 12.56 2.82 -4.81
C ILE A 109 13.84 3.54 -4.40
N GLY A 110 13.85 4.20 -3.26
CA GLY A 110 15.02 4.90 -2.75
C GLY A 110 16.20 3.96 -2.54
N ALA A 111 15.95 2.76 -2.03
CA ALA A 111 16.99 1.76 -1.82
C ALA A 111 17.56 1.24 -3.14
N GLU A 112 16.72 1.07 -4.18
CA GLU A 112 17.17 0.60 -5.50
C GLU A 112 18.09 1.62 -6.19
N ILE A 113 17.92 2.90 -5.90
CA ILE A 113 18.69 3.99 -6.49
C ILE A 113 20.00 4.23 -5.73
N ALA A 114 20.03 3.96 -4.44
CA ALA A 114 21.18 4.23 -3.56
C ALA A 114 22.41 3.37 -3.88
#